data_1b930466c7a99f5b2a4848eac908f77e
#
_entry.id   1b930466c7a99f5b2a4848eac908f77e
#
_cell.length_a   1.000
_cell.length_b   1.000
_cell.length_c   1.000
_cell.angle_alpha   90.00
_cell.angle_beta   90.00
_cell.angle_gamma   90.00
#
_symmetry.space_group_name_H-M   'P 1'
#
loop_
_entity.id
_entity.type
_entity.pdbx_description
1 polymer ?
#
loop_
_entity_poly.entity_id
_entity_poly.type
_entity_poly.pdbx_seq_one_letter_code
_entity_poly.pdbx_strand_id
1 'polypeptide(L)'
;MKMILPSLDEAKSPYWRPIKYSLFPPIGLATLAGYFHDDDEVVLLDQHVEKLDLTDTPDLVCIQVYVTNAYRAYAIADSYRSRGVYVVMGGLHITALPEEAALHADTIIIGPGEEAFPRFINDFRNGCAQKRYSAKWRSIEDIPPVRRDLIKRSKYFVPNSLVVSRGCPHHCDFCYKDAFYEGGKSFYTARVDAALKEIDALPGRHLYFLDDHLLGSKRFAAELFEGMKGMNRVFQSAATVQSILEGDLIEKAAEAGMRSVFIGFETFSPENLKASNKCQNLQRDYSAAVQRLHSLGIMINGSFVFGLDHDDTDVFRRTVDWGVDNAITTATYHILTPYPGTRQFKRMETEGRILTYDWSKYDTRTVVYQTRGLTAEQLKEGYDWACRSFYSWSNILRACSHDTTLTQRITHLMYTGGWKKFEQVWGALVRVGGLNKALPLLEQLLSHTK
;
A
#
# COMPACT_ATOMS: atom_id res chain seq x y z
N MET A 1 0.59 -11.56 24.68
CA MET A 1 0.38 -10.33 23.91
C MET A 1 -0.34 -10.64 22.61
N LYS A 2 -1.27 -9.82 22.14
CA LYS A 2 -2.03 -10.07 20.91
C LYS A 2 -1.98 -8.85 19.98
N MET A 3 -1.50 -9.04 18.77
CA MET A 3 -1.43 -7.99 17.75
C MET A 3 -2.49 -8.24 16.68
N ILE A 4 -3.32 -7.24 16.38
CA ILE A 4 -4.50 -7.41 15.54
C ILE A 4 -4.48 -6.40 14.39
N LEU A 5 -4.63 -6.89 13.16
CA LEU A 5 -5.07 -6.11 12.01
C LEU A 5 -6.56 -6.38 11.76
N PRO A 6 -7.47 -5.45 12.10
CA PRO A 6 -8.89 -5.60 11.81
C PRO A 6 -9.15 -5.61 10.30
N SER A 7 -10.17 -6.35 9.86
CA SER A 7 -10.56 -6.34 8.46
C SER A 7 -11.09 -4.97 8.05
N LEU A 8 -10.69 -4.51 6.87
CA LEU A 8 -11.25 -3.31 6.23
C LEU A 8 -12.72 -3.53 5.89
N ASP A 9 -13.54 -2.48 5.98
CA ASP A 9 -14.98 -2.60 5.76
C ASP A 9 -15.34 -3.03 4.34
N GLU A 10 -14.60 -2.56 3.34
CA GLU A 10 -14.74 -2.98 1.95
C GLU A 10 -14.36 -4.45 1.69
N ALA A 11 -13.68 -5.11 2.65
CA ALA A 11 -13.33 -6.54 2.58
C ALA A 11 -14.43 -7.48 3.09
N LYS A 12 -15.51 -6.96 3.62
CA LYS A 12 -16.59 -7.75 4.27
C LYS A 12 -17.52 -8.51 3.32
N SER A 13 -17.29 -8.52 2.01
CA SER A 13 -18.12 -9.33 1.11
C SER A 13 -18.06 -10.81 1.50
N PRO A 14 -19.20 -11.46 1.84
CA PRO A 14 -19.19 -12.84 2.32
C PRO A 14 -18.78 -13.85 1.25
N TYR A 15 -18.90 -13.49 -0.03
CA TYR A 15 -18.70 -14.42 -1.15
C TYR A 15 -17.45 -14.12 -1.99
N TRP A 16 -17.01 -12.84 -2.07
CA TRP A 16 -15.96 -12.40 -2.99
C TRP A 16 -15.06 -11.36 -2.33
N ARG A 17 -14.11 -11.79 -1.50
CA ARG A 17 -13.04 -10.88 -1.03
C ARG A 17 -12.04 -10.70 -2.16
N PRO A 18 -11.79 -9.49 -2.65
CA PRO A 18 -10.70 -9.25 -3.58
C PRO A 18 -9.37 -9.75 -2.99
N ILE A 19 -8.57 -10.39 -3.83
CA ILE A 19 -7.24 -10.93 -3.47
C ILE A 19 -6.37 -9.88 -2.77
N LYS A 20 -6.52 -8.60 -3.12
CA LYS A 20 -5.73 -7.50 -2.56
C LYS A 20 -5.69 -7.48 -1.03
N TYR A 21 -6.70 -8.00 -0.34
CA TYR A 21 -6.75 -8.04 1.12
C TYR A 21 -6.00 -9.23 1.74
N SER A 22 -5.53 -10.16 0.93
CA SER A 22 -4.65 -11.26 1.33
C SER A 22 -3.36 -11.31 0.50
N LEU A 23 -3.02 -10.19 -0.17
CA LEU A 23 -1.76 -10.11 -0.92
C LEU A 23 -0.57 -10.13 0.03
N PHE A 24 -0.56 -9.24 1.00
CA PHE A 24 0.58 -8.97 1.86
C PHE A 24 0.27 -9.27 3.31
N PRO A 25 1.21 -9.88 4.06
CA PRO A 25 1.08 -10.01 5.50
C PRO A 25 1.22 -8.64 6.20
N PRO A 26 0.74 -8.50 7.45
CA PRO A 26 0.83 -7.26 8.24
C PRO A 26 2.26 -7.02 8.75
N ILE A 27 3.18 -6.67 7.84
CA ILE A 27 4.60 -6.48 8.14
C ILE A 27 4.82 -5.42 9.23
N GLY A 28 4.02 -4.34 9.26
CA GLY A 28 4.14 -3.31 10.29
C GLY A 28 3.94 -3.88 11.71
N LEU A 29 2.92 -4.71 11.91
CA LEU A 29 2.70 -5.38 13.21
C LEU A 29 3.81 -6.41 13.50
N ALA A 30 4.23 -7.19 12.49
CA ALA A 30 5.33 -8.15 12.65
C ALA A 30 6.67 -7.46 12.97
N THR A 31 6.90 -6.23 12.49
CA THR A 31 8.05 -5.41 12.86
C THR A 31 7.96 -4.98 14.33
N LEU A 32 6.80 -4.45 14.75
CA LEU A 32 6.61 -4.05 16.16
C LEU A 32 6.66 -5.24 17.12
N ALA A 33 6.26 -6.43 16.68
CA ALA A 33 6.37 -7.65 17.48
C ALA A 33 7.83 -8.00 17.86
N GLY A 34 8.81 -7.50 17.09
CA GLY A 34 10.23 -7.68 17.41
C GLY A 34 10.69 -6.95 18.68
N TYR A 35 9.91 -6.01 19.22
CA TYR A 35 10.21 -5.32 20.48
C TYR A 35 9.73 -6.06 21.73
N PHE A 36 8.97 -7.14 21.58
CA PHE A 36 8.63 -8.01 22.71
C PHE A 36 9.84 -8.86 23.11
N HIS A 37 9.86 -9.33 24.34
CA HIS A 37 10.90 -10.23 24.82
C HIS A 37 10.69 -11.66 24.28
N ASP A 38 11.73 -12.47 24.30
CA ASP A 38 11.68 -13.85 23.79
C ASP A 38 10.76 -14.76 24.60
N ASP A 39 10.51 -14.44 25.87
CA ASP A 39 9.61 -15.14 26.78
C ASP A 39 8.15 -14.68 26.70
N ASP A 40 7.86 -13.61 25.93
CA ASP A 40 6.48 -13.19 25.69
C ASP A 40 5.78 -14.15 24.70
N GLU A 41 4.62 -14.63 25.06
CA GLU A 41 3.73 -15.28 24.11
C GLU A 41 3.05 -14.21 23.23
N VAL A 42 3.40 -14.20 21.93
CA VAL A 42 2.91 -13.21 20.98
C VAL A 42 2.07 -13.88 19.88
N VAL A 43 0.84 -13.42 19.71
CA VAL A 43 -0.05 -13.85 18.62
C VAL A 43 -0.26 -12.69 17.66
N LEU A 44 0.01 -12.90 16.37
CA LEU A 44 -0.29 -11.97 15.28
C LEU A 44 -1.51 -12.47 14.51
N LEU A 45 -2.57 -11.66 14.47
CA LEU A 45 -3.83 -12.00 13.84
C LEU A 45 -4.24 -10.95 12.80
N ASP A 46 -4.48 -11.42 11.59
CA ASP A 46 -5.03 -10.62 10.50
C ASP A 46 -6.45 -11.11 10.16
N GLN A 47 -7.44 -10.26 10.43
CA GLN A 47 -8.86 -10.61 10.19
C GLN A 47 -9.21 -10.74 8.69
N HIS A 48 -8.33 -10.35 7.77
CA HIS A 48 -8.55 -10.60 6.35
C HIS A 48 -8.40 -12.08 5.99
N VAL A 49 -7.62 -12.83 6.77
CA VAL A 49 -7.28 -14.23 6.48
C VAL A 49 -7.64 -15.18 7.62
N GLU A 50 -7.96 -14.67 8.82
CA GLU A 50 -8.28 -15.45 10.01
C GLU A 50 -9.50 -14.91 10.76
N LYS A 51 -10.15 -15.78 11.52
CA LYS A 51 -11.21 -15.37 12.46
C LYS A 51 -10.58 -14.87 13.75
N LEU A 52 -11.10 -13.78 14.26
CA LEU A 52 -10.73 -13.26 15.58
C LEU A 52 -11.65 -13.89 16.64
N ASP A 53 -11.04 -14.51 17.62
CA ASP A 53 -11.68 -14.87 18.89
C ASP A 53 -11.53 -13.68 19.85
N LEU A 54 -12.65 -13.25 20.39
CA LEU A 54 -12.72 -12.15 21.37
C LEU A 54 -12.92 -12.66 22.80
N THR A 55 -12.94 -13.99 23.05
CA THR A 55 -13.19 -14.55 24.38
C THR A 55 -11.94 -14.66 25.23
N ASP A 56 -10.76 -14.58 24.62
CA ASP A 56 -9.47 -14.60 25.31
C ASP A 56 -9.19 -13.31 26.10
N THR A 57 -8.26 -13.39 27.05
CA THR A 57 -7.87 -12.29 27.94
C THR A 57 -6.35 -12.12 27.96
N PRO A 58 -5.71 -11.69 26.85
CA PRO A 58 -4.28 -11.40 26.85
C PRO A 58 -3.96 -10.19 27.73
N ASP A 59 -2.74 -10.08 28.25
CA ASP A 59 -2.33 -8.92 29.05
C ASP A 59 -2.35 -7.62 28.25
N LEU A 60 -2.07 -7.69 26.95
CA LEU A 60 -2.01 -6.54 26.04
C LEU A 60 -2.57 -6.88 24.67
N VAL A 61 -3.41 -6.00 24.14
CA VAL A 61 -3.89 -6.02 22.75
C VAL A 61 -3.36 -4.78 22.01
N CYS A 62 -2.67 -5.01 20.89
CA CYS A 62 -2.16 -3.98 19.99
C CYS A 62 -2.97 -3.99 18.69
N ILE A 63 -3.57 -2.88 18.30
CA ILE A 63 -4.44 -2.80 17.11
C ILE A 63 -3.89 -1.79 16.11
N GLN A 64 -3.66 -2.23 14.87
CA GLN A 64 -3.30 -1.35 13.76
C GLN A 64 -4.57 -0.86 13.06
N VAL A 65 -4.72 0.47 12.92
CA VAL A 65 -5.95 1.07 12.43
C VAL A 65 -5.72 1.89 11.17
N TYR A 66 -6.41 1.50 10.09
CA TYR A 66 -6.60 2.28 8.87
C TYR A 66 -7.95 3.01 8.92
N VAL A 67 -8.19 3.91 7.97
CA VAL A 67 -9.43 4.70 7.96
C VAL A 67 -10.66 3.80 7.87
N THR A 68 -10.71 2.88 6.90
CA THR A 68 -11.90 2.06 6.64
C THR A 68 -12.10 0.89 7.61
N ASN A 69 -11.16 0.64 8.53
CA ASN A 69 -11.39 -0.34 9.61
C ASN A 69 -11.54 0.29 11.00
N ALA A 70 -11.64 1.61 11.10
CA ALA A 70 -11.66 2.33 12.37
C ALA A 70 -12.79 1.85 13.28
N TYR A 71 -14.03 1.82 12.81
CA TYR A 71 -15.16 1.37 13.60
C TYR A 71 -15.04 -0.09 14.05
N ARG A 72 -14.47 -0.94 13.18
CA ARG A 72 -14.19 -2.34 13.54
C ARG A 72 -13.11 -2.43 14.62
N ALA A 73 -12.06 -1.61 14.49
CA ALA A 73 -10.99 -1.53 15.49
C ALA A 73 -11.52 -1.06 16.84
N TYR A 74 -12.36 -0.03 16.86
CA TYR A 74 -12.99 0.48 18.07
C TYR A 74 -13.88 -0.56 18.76
N ALA A 75 -14.73 -1.27 18.00
CA ALA A 75 -15.55 -2.35 18.54
C ALA A 75 -14.71 -3.49 19.16
N ILE A 76 -13.58 -3.84 18.55
CA ILE A 76 -12.64 -4.84 19.09
C ILE A 76 -11.99 -4.31 20.37
N ALA A 77 -11.50 -3.07 20.36
CA ALA A 77 -10.87 -2.42 21.49
C ALA A 77 -11.80 -2.35 22.70
N ASP A 78 -13.02 -1.85 22.51
CA ASP A 78 -14.04 -1.74 23.56
C ASP A 78 -14.42 -3.10 24.15
N SER A 79 -14.50 -4.14 23.30
CA SER A 79 -14.76 -5.50 23.76
C SER A 79 -13.64 -6.05 24.65
N TYR A 80 -12.37 -5.77 24.37
CA TYR A 80 -11.26 -6.17 25.22
C TYR A 80 -11.20 -5.33 26.51
N ARG A 81 -11.33 -4.01 26.41
CA ARG A 81 -11.33 -3.10 27.56
C ARG A 81 -12.43 -3.38 28.56
N SER A 82 -13.64 -3.75 28.09
CA SER A 82 -14.75 -4.13 28.97
C SER A 82 -14.47 -5.35 29.85
N ARG A 83 -13.43 -6.14 29.50
CA ARG A 83 -12.95 -7.30 30.27
C ARG A 83 -11.66 -7.02 31.04
N GLY A 84 -11.23 -5.75 31.10
CA GLY A 84 -10.03 -5.34 31.82
C GLY A 84 -8.72 -5.59 31.07
N VAL A 85 -8.77 -5.95 29.78
CA VAL A 85 -7.58 -6.14 28.94
C VAL A 85 -7.05 -4.78 28.47
N TYR A 86 -5.77 -4.54 28.62
CA TYR A 86 -5.14 -3.29 28.20
C TYR A 86 -5.06 -3.19 26.67
N VAL A 87 -5.49 -2.08 26.10
CA VAL A 87 -5.53 -1.88 24.64
C VAL A 87 -4.68 -0.68 24.23
N VAL A 88 -3.75 -0.92 23.29
CA VAL A 88 -3.02 0.12 22.59
C VAL A 88 -3.39 0.14 21.12
N MET A 89 -3.62 1.32 20.56
CA MET A 89 -3.93 1.52 19.14
C MET A 89 -2.92 2.43 18.47
N GLY A 90 -2.60 2.15 17.20
CA GLY A 90 -1.72 2.95 16.36
C GLY A 90 -2.08 2.80 14.88
N GLY A 91 -1.41 3.57 14.04
CA GLY A 91 -1.58 3.55 12.60
C GLY A 91 -2.11 4.85 12.02
N LEU A 92 -2.48 4.81 10.74
CA LEU A 92 -2.80 6.01 9.95
C LEU A 92 -3.99 6.78 10.53
N HIS A 93 -5.07 6.07 10.85
CA HIS A 93 -6.29 6.70 11.36
C HIS A 93 -6.09 7.30 12.76
N ILE A 94 -5.40 6.55 13.64
CA ILE A 94 -5.12 6.99 15.01
C ILE A 94 -4.27 8.27 15.02
N THR A 95 -3.31 8.35 14.10
CA THR A 95 -2.46 9.54 13.93
C THR A 95 -3.26 10.75 13.43
N ALA A 96 -4.20 10.51 12.52
CA ALA A 96 -5.03 11.58 11.94
C ALA A 96 -6.12 12.09 12.89
N LEU A 97 -6.70 11.20 13.69
CA LEU A 97 -7.83 11.49 14.61
C LEU A 97 -7.56 10.95 16.02
N PRO A 98 -6.52 11.46 16.71
CA PRO A 98 -6.11 10.93 18.00
C PRO A 98 -7.14 11.12 19.11
N GLU A 99 -7.95 12.18 19.06
CA GLU A 99 -8.97 12.45 20.10
C GLU A 99 -10.13 11.46 20.01
N GLU A 100 -10.55 11.10 18.79
CA GLU A 100 -11.56 10.07 18.57
C GLU A 100 -11.05 8.70 19.06
N ALA A 101 -9.83 8.35 18.65
CA ALA A 101 -9.20 7.08 19.01
C ALA A 101 -8.96 6.89 20.51
N ALA A 102 -8.64 7.99 21.23
CA ALA A 102 -8.38 7.95 22.68
C ALA A 102 -9.61 7.56 23.51
N LEU A 103 -10.83 7.64 22.96
CA LEU A 103 -12.05 7.18 23.63
C LEU A 103 -12.10 5.63 23.71
N HIS A 104 -11.41 4.94 22.79
CA HIS A 104 -11.49 3.50 22.60
C HIS A 104 -10.21 2.74 23.02
N ALA A 105 -9.15 3.43 23.44
CA ALA A 105 -7.88 2.82 23.84
C ALA A 105 -7.38 3.31 25.19
N ASP A 106 -6.59 2.49 25.88
CA ASP A 106 -5.88 2.90 27.08
C ASP A 106 -4.65 3.73 26.73
N THR A 107 -4.00 3.40 25.60
CA THR A 107 -2.88 4.13 25.01
C THR A 107 -3.06 4.28 23.50
N ILE A 108 -2.68 5.42 22.95
CA ILE A 108 -2.57 5.63 21.50
C ILE A 108 -1.11 5.97 21.11
N ILE A 109 -0.71 5.47 19.92
CA ILE A 109 0.59 5.76 19.32
C ILE A 109 0.37 6.61 18.07
N ILE A 110 0.97 7.80 18.05
CA ILE A 110 0.86 8.80 16.99
C ILE A 110 2.13 8.79 16.14
N GLY A 111 1.95 8.66 14.81
CA GLY A 111 3.04 8.56 13.86
C GLY A 111 3.67 7.16 13.79
N PRO A 112 4.89 7.05 13.28
CA PRO A 112 5.61 5.78 13.14
C PRO A 112 5.81 5.06 14.49
N GLY A 113 5.47 3.78 14.53
CA GLY A 113 5.52 2.98 15.76
C GLY A 113 6.92 2.60 16.21
N GLU A 114 7.88 2.53 15.31
CA GLU A 114 9.20 1.95 15.58
C GLU A 114 9.98 2.64 16.72
N GLU A 115 9.74 3.94 16.94
CA GLU A 115 10.34 4.68 18.06
C GLU A 115 9.43 4.72 19.30
N ALA A 116 8.15 4.90 19.09
CA ALA A 116 7.19 5.12 20.18
C ALA A 116 6.82 3.82 20.90
N PHE A 117 6.71 2.71 20.16
CA PHE A 117 6.27 1.43 20.70
C PHE A 117 7.23 0.81 21.71
N PRO A 118 8.56 0.79 21.51
CA PRO A 118 9.48 0.26 22.54
C PRO A 118 9.43 1.05 23.85
N ARG A 119 9.24 2.38 23.80
CA ARG A 119 9.04 3.19 25.01
C ARG A 119 7.73 2.82 25.71
N PHE A 120 6.65 2.65 24.94
CA PHE A 120 5.37 2.21 25.47
C PHE A 120 5.49 0.83 26.16
N ILE A 121 6.12 -0.16 25.51
CA ILE A 121 6.27 -1.51 26.09
C ILE A 121 7.05 -1.48 27.38
N ASN A 122 8.13 -0.69 27.47
CA ASN A 122 8.89 -0.51 28.70
C ASN A 122 8.01 0.08 29.82
N ASP A 123 7.29 1.16 29.55
CA ASP A 123 6.42 1.81 30.52
C ASP A 123 5.23 0.91 30.92
N PHE A 124 4.66 0.16 29.97
CA PHE A 124 3.58 -0.81 30.23
C PHE A 124 4.02 -1.88 31.22
N ARG A 125 5.22 -2.46 31.03
CA ARG A 125 5.78 -3.47 31.94
C ARG A 125 6.06 -2.92 33.33
N ASN A 126 6.41 -1.65 33.42
CA ASN A 126 6.67 -0.95 34.70
C ASN A 126 5.37 -0.41 35.34
N GLY A 127 4.20 -0.63 34.75
CA GLY A 127 2.92 -0.14 35.26
C GLY A 127 2.75 1.38 35.19
N CYS A 128 3.52 2.08 34.35
CA CYS A 128 3.51 3.54 34.19
C CYS A 128 3.21 4.00 32.75
N ALA A 129 2.52 3.17 31.97
CA ALA A 129 2.16 3.49 30.59
C ALA A 129 1.35 4.79 30.51
N GLN A 130 1.75 5.65 29.57
CA GLN A 130 1.11 6.93 29.29
C GLN A 130 -0.05 6.74 28.30
N LYS A 131 -1.00 7.67 28.31
CA LYS A 131 -2.13 7.65 27.39
C LYS A 131 -1.73 7.90 25.94
N ARG A 132 -0.58 8.58 25.68
CA ARG A 132 -0.13 8.95 24.34
C ARG A 132 1.38 8.83 24.21
N TYR A 133 1.82 8.25 23.10
CA TYR A 133 3.21 8.22 22.67
C TYR A 133 3.31 8.74 21.24
N SER A 134 4.36 9.49 20.93
CA SER A 134 4.64 9.99 19.59
C SER A 134 6.11 9.79 19.24
N ALA A 135 6.38 9.52 17.97
CA ALA A 135 7.73 9.46 17.43
C ALA A 135 8.31 10.87 17.27
N LYS A 136 9.52 11.11 17.78
CA LYS A 136 10.27 12.36 17.65
C LYS A 136 11.43 12.22 16.67
N TRP A 137 12.20 11.17 16.81
CA TRP A 137 13.29 10.77 15.93
C TRP A 137 12.78 9.70 14.97
N ARG A 138 13.22 9.70 13.74
CA ARG A 138 12.72 8.79 12.73
C ARG A 138 13.89 8.05 12.11
N SER A 139 14.13 6.86 12.59
CA SER A 139 15.12 5.93 12.09
C SER A 139 14.55 4.52 12.08
N ILE A 140 14.99 3.73 11.11
CA ILE A 140 14.77 2.28 11.04
C ILE A 140 16.12 1.54 10.93
N GLU A 141 17.22 2.18 11.38
CA GLU A 141 18.56 1.58 11.29
C GLU A 141 18.75 0.43 12.28
N ASP A 142 18.21 0.59 13.48
CA ASP A 142 18.39 -0.35 14.60
C ASP A 142 17.07 -0.99 15.04
N ILE A 143 16.13 -1.21 14.12
CA ILE A 143 14.89 -1.94 14.45
C ILE A 143 15.18 -3.44 14.58
N PRO A 144 14.46 -4.14 15.48
CA PRO A 144 14.61 -5.57 15.62
C PRO A 144 14.20 -6.30 14.33
N PRO A 145 14.68 -7.54 14.13
CA PRO A 145 14.23 -8.36 13.02
C PRO A 145 12.71 -8.54 13.00
N VAL A 146 12.14 -8.50 11.79
CA VAL A 146 10.70 -8.72 11.61
C VAL A 146 10.33 -10.14 12.08
N ARG A 147 9.36 -10.26 12.98
CA ARG A 147 8.86 -11.55 13.51
C ARG A 147 8.04 -12.31 12.45
N ARG A 148 8.74 -12.75 11.41
CA ARG A 148 8.14 -13.51 10.29
C ARG A 148 7.64 -14.88 10.68
N ASP A 149 8.11 -15.42 11.78
CA ASP A 149 7.64 -16.64 12.44
C ASP A 149 6.16 -16.55 12.85
N LEU A 150 5.68 -15.36 13.21
CA LEU A 150 4.27 -15.11 13.56
C LEU A 150 3.34 -15.03 12.32
N ILE A 151 3.91 -14.93 11.12
CA ILE A 151 3.16 -14.79 9.89
C ILE A 151 2.79 -16.16 9.32
N LYS A 152 1.50 -16.42 9.15
CA LYS A 152 1.00 -17.64 8.49
C LYS A 152 1.15 -17.52 6.97
N ARG A 153 2.40 -17.73 6.48
CA ARG A 153 2.81 -17.48 5.09
C ARG A 153 1.88 -18.04 4.02
N SER A 154 1.32 -19.24 4.26
CA SER A 154 0.39 -19.91 3.34
C SER A 154 -0.94 -19.17 3.11
N LYS A 155 -1.24 -18.16 3.92
CA LYS A 155 -2.45 -17.32 3.80
C LYS A 155 -2.27 -16.13 2.87
N TYR A 156 -1.04 -15.82 2.44
CA TYR A 156 -0.73 -14.64 1.65
C TYR A 156 -0.14 -14.99 0.29
N PHE A 157 -0.50 -14.19 -0.72
CA PHE A 157 0.01 -14.31 -2.09
C PHE A 157 1.47 -13.90 -2.21
N VAL A 158 1.84 -12.83 -1.49
CA VAL A 158 3.18 -12.25 -1.52
C VAL A 158 3.74 -12.24 -0.09
N PRO A 159 4.05 -13.42 0.46
CA PRO A 159 4.52 -13.53 1.84
C PRO A 159 5.90 -12.92 2.06
N ASN A 160 6.70 -12.75 0.98
CA ASN A 160 8.01 -12.11 1.01
C ASN A 160 7.92 -10.59 0.76
N SER A 161 7.02 -9.93 1.47
CA SER A 161 6.97 -8.48 1.50
C SER A 161 7.98 -7.93 2.49
N LEU A 162 8.57 -6.78 2.16
CA LEU A 162 9.51 -6.09 3.03
C LEU A 162 9.39 -4.57 2.85
N VAL A 163 9.93 -3.83 3.81
CA VAL A 163 9.97 -2.38 3.79
C VAL A 163 11.35 -1.95 4.26
N VAL A 164 12.12 -1.34 3.37
CA VAL A 164 13.50 -0.87 3.64
C VAL A 164 13.61 0.63 3.72
N SER A 165 12.51 1.35 3.43
CA SER A 165 12.39 2.79 3.64
C SER A 165 11.01 3.14 4.20
N ARG A 166 10.88 4.32 4.74
CA ARG A 166 9.62 4.87 5.26
C ARG A 166 9.36 6.22 4.63
N GLY A 167 8.11 6.42 4.21
CA GLY A 167 7.63 7.69 3.65
C GLY A 167 8.13 7.98 2.25
N CYS A 168 8.08 9.25 1.86
CA CYS A 168 8.38 9.72 0.53
C CYS A 168 8.90 11.17 0.60
N PRO A 169 9.88 11.59 -0.19
CA PRO A 169 10.39 12.97 -0.17
C PRO A 169 9.42 14.01 -0.74
N HIS A 170 8.34 13.58 -1.41
CA HIS A 170 7.34 14.48 -2.00
C HIS A 170 6.22 14.83 -1.01
N HIS A 171 5.48 15.91 -1.27
CA HIS A 171 4.47 16.48 -0.38
C HIS A 171 3.12 16.68 -1.08
N CYS A 172 2.57 15.62 -1.68
CA CYS A 172 1.27 15.66 -2.36
C CYS A 172 0.14 15.87 -1.34
N ASP A 173 -0.76 16.84 -1.59
CA ASP A 173 -1.78 17.29 -0.64
C ASP A 173 -2.81 16.21 -0.26
N PHE A 174 -3.06 15.24 -1.14
CA PHE A 174 -3.96 14.12 -0.89
C PHE A 174 -3.32 12.94 -0.18
N CYS A 175 -1.99 12.92 -0.03
CA CYS A 175 -1.27 11.78 0.50
C CYS A 175 -1.27 11.77 2.03
N TYR A 176 -1.69 10.66 2.64
CA TYR A 176 -1.70 10.46 4.09
C TYR A 176 -0.33 10.65 4.74
N LYS A 177 0.72 10.50 3.95
CA LYS A 177 2.11 10.51 4.43
C LYS A 177 2.45 11.78 5.22
N ASP A 178 2.07 12.95 4.73
CA ASP A 178 2.40 14.20 5.42
C ASP A 178 1.74 14.29 6.80
N ALA A 179 0.49 13.81 6.92
CA ALA A 179 -0.18 13.73 8.22
C ALA A 179 0.47 12.70 9.15
N PHE A 180 0.87 11.54 8.61
CA PHE A 180 1.47 10.45 9.39
C PHE A 180 2.89 10.78 9.85
N TYR A 181 3.65 11.54 9.05
CA TYR A 181 5.03 11.95 9.34
C TYR A 181 5.14 13.41 9.81
N GLU A 182 4.06 14.02 10.26
CA GLU A 182 4.09 15.39 10.77
C GLU A 182 5.10 15.56 11.90
N GLY A 183 5.83 16.69 11.90
CA GLY A 183 6.80 17.05 12.94
C GLY A 183 8.16 16.33 12.88
N GLY A 184 8.49 15.63 11.78
CA GLY A 184 9.81 15.00 11.62
C GLY A 184 10.18 14.71 10.17
N LYS A 185 11.20 13.87 9.96
CA LYS A 185 11.60 13.45 8.61
C LYS A 185 10.43 12.73 7.92
N SER A 186 10.12 13.14 6.70
CA SER A 186 9.08 12.53 5.86
C SER A 186 9.61 11.35 5.02
N PHE A 187 10.92 11.12 5.01
CA PHE A 187 11.57 10.01 4.30
C PHE A 187 12.87 9.61 5.00
N TYR A 188 13.06 8.31 5.25
CA TYR A 188 14.27 7.73 5.82
C TYR A 188 14.39 6.25 5.44
N THR A 189 15.62 5.71 5.46
CA THR A 189 15.95 4.36 4.98
C THR A 189 16.58 3.51 6.07
N ALA A 190 16.51 2.21 5.92
CA ALA A 190 17.33 1.27 6.66
C ALA A 190 18.82 1.41 6.24
N ARG A 191 19.69 0.73 6.95
CA ARG A 191 21.06 0.49 6.49
C ARG A 191 21.04 -0.51 5.34
N VAL A 192 21.89 -0.31 4.32
CA VAL A 192 21.92 -1.18 3.14
C VAL A 192 22.28 -2.62 3.51
N ASP A 193 23.27 -2.80 4.39
CA ASP A 193 23.70 -4.13 4.85
C ASP A 193 22.58 -4.89 5.58
N ALA A 194 21.79 -4.20 6.42
CA ALA A 194 20.65 -4.79 7.11
C ALA A 194 19.52 -5.17 6.12
N ALA A 195 19.24 -4.30 5.14
CA ALA A 195 18.25 -4.58 4.09
C ALA A 195 18.67 -5.79 3.24
N LEU A 196 19.92 -5.87 2.82
CA LEU A 196 20.46 -6.99 2.04
C LEU A 196 20.40 -8.31 2.83
N LYS A 197 20.73 -8.26 4.12
CA LYS A 197 20.64 -9.44 5.02
C LYS A 197 19.19 -9.94 5.14
N GLU A 198 18.22 -9.03 5.27
CA GLU A 198 16.80 -9.41 5.30
C GLU A 198 16.37 -10.02 3.96
N ILE A 199 16.75 -9.43 2.84
CA ILE A 199 16.47 -9.93 1.50
C ILE A 199 17.04 -11.33 1.31
N ASP A 200 18.28 -11.57 1.74
CA ASP A 200 18.94 -12.88 1.60
C ASP A 200 18.25 -13.96 2.44
N ALA A 201 17.78 -13.62 3.62
CA ALA A 201 17.08 -14.54 4.52
C ALA A 201 15.67 -14.95 4.02
N LEU A 202 15.07 -14.22 3.06
CA LEU A 202 13.74 -14.54 2.55
C LEU A 202 13.79 -15.74 1.59
N PRO A 203 12.89 -16.72 1.75
CA PRO A 203 12.84 -17.89 0.86
C PRO A 203 12.23 -17.54 -0.49
N GLY A 204 12.60 -18.33 -1.53
CA GLY A 204 12.10 -18.13 -2.88
C GLY A 204 12.74 -16.94 -3.61
N ARG A 205 12.25 -16.62 -4.79
CA ARG A 205 12.82 -15.57 -5.64
C ARG A 205 12.02 -14.26 -5.59
N HIS A 206 10.71 -14.35 -5.47
CA HIS A 206 9.80 -13.22 -5.58
C HIS A 206 9.76 -12.40 -4.29
N LEU A 207 9.97 -11.10 -4.41
CA LEU A 207 9.91 -10.10 -3.35
C LEU A 207 8.92 -9.00 -3.72
N TYR A 208 8.40 -8.30 -2.72
CA TYR A 208 7.65 -7.08 -2.91
C TYR A 208 8.09 -6.02 -1.90
N PHE A 209 8.60 -4.91 -2.40
CA PHE A 209 8.91 -3.74 -1.59
C PHE A 209 7.63 -2.92 -1.38
N LEU A 210 7.14 -2.89 -0.14
CA LEU A 210 5.95 -2.12 0.26
C LEU A 210 6.27 -0.67 0.61
N ASP A 211 7.44 -0.22 0.22
CA ASP A 211 7.92 1.15 0.43
C ASP A 211 7.04 2.15 -0.31
N ASP A 212 6.72 3.30 0.32
CA ASP A 212 5.98 4.38 -0.31
C ASP A 212 6.71 4.93 -1.56
N HIS A 213 8.06 4.92 -1.52
CA HIS A 213 8.91 5.33 -2.63
C HIS A 213 10.35 4.79 -2.49
N LEU A 214 10.58 3.55 -2.91
CA LEU A 214 11.90 2.89 -2.81
C LEU A 214 13.04 3.71 -3.46
N LEU A 215 12.75 4.37 -4.57
CA LEU A 215 13.70 5.19 -5.34
C LEU A 215 13.87 6.62 -4.76
N GLY A 216 13.30 6.92 -3.59
CA GLY A 216 13.30 8.25 -2.99
C GLY A 216 14.68 8.75 -2.54
N SER A 217 15.62 7.85 -2.23
CA SER A 217 17.04 8.15 -2.05
C SER A 217 17.84 7.48 -3.15
N LYS A 218 18.36 8.27 -4.08
CA LYS A 218 19.16 7.76 -5.23
C LYS A 218 20.37 6.95 -4.75
N ARG A 219 21.05 7.43 -3.70
CA ARG A 219 22.24 6.76 -3.14
C ARG A 219 21.85 5.40 -2.53
N PHE A 220 20.89 5.39 -1.60
CA PHE A 220 20.44 4.16 -0.94
C PHE A 220 19.97 3.11 -1.97
N ALA A 221 19.12 3.51 -2.91
CA ALA A 221 18.58 2.60 -3.92
C ALA A 221 19.68 2.05 -4.85
N ALA A 222 20.65 2.88 -5.25
CA ALA A 222 21.76 2.43 -6.07
C ALA A 222 22.65 1.41 -5.34
N GLU A 223 22.99 1.66 -4.08
CA GLU A 223 23.77 0.74 -3.23
C GLU A 223 23.00 -0.56 -2.98
N LEU A 224 21.68 -0.48 -2.72
CA LEU A 224 20.83 -1.65 -2.53
C LEU A 224 20.75 -2.51 -3.79
N PHE A 225 20.51 -1.93 -4.97
CA PHE A 225 20.41 -2.67 -6.22
C PHE A 225 21.74 -3.30 -6.61
N GLU A 226 22.86 -2.62 -6.37
CA GLU A 226 24.18 -3.20 -6.60
C GLU A 226 24.41 -4.42 -5.71
N GLY A 227 24.06 -4.34 -4.42
CA GLY A 227 24.14 -5.47 -3.48
C GLY A 227 23.20 -6.63 -3.81
N MET A 228 22.07 -6.36 -4.46
CA MET A 228 21.11 -7.38 -4.90
C MET A 228 21.53 -8.13 -6.15
N LYS A 229 22.50 -7.64 -6.94
CA LYS A 229 23.01 -8.34 -8.13
C LYS A 229 23.54 -9.71 -7.74
N GLY A 230 23.13 -10.72 -8.48
CA GLY A 230 23.53 -12.12 -8.20
C GLY A 230 22.69 -12.86 -7.16
N MET A 231 21.85 -12.18 -6.38
CA MET A 231 20.93 -12.84 -5.42
C MET A 231 19.78 -13.60 -6.09
N ASN A 232 19.66 -13.53 -7.42
CA ASN A 232 18.60 -14.20 -8.20
C ASN A 232 17.19 -13.85 -7.71
N ARG A 233 16.97 -12.59 -7.36
CA ARG A 233 15.66 -12.07 -6.92
C ARG A 233 14.87 -11.49 -8.09
N VAL A 234 13.54 -11.58 -7.98
CA VAL A 234 12.57 -10.92 -8.85
C VAL A 234 11.68 -10.07 -7.96
N PHE A 235 11.55 -8.78 -8.24
CA PHE A 235 10.82 -7.91 -7.32
C PHE A 235 9.93 -6.88 -7.99
N GLN A 236 9.01 -6.37 -7.20
CA GLN A 236 8.09 -5.28 -7.50
C GLN A 236 8.26 -4.17 -6.46
N SER A 237 8.03 -2.92 -6.88
CA SER A 237 8.10 -1.76 -6.00
C SER A 237 7.27 -0.60 -6.56
N ALA A 238 7.14 0.49 -5.79
CA ALA A 238 6.56 1.74 -6.26
C ALA A 238 7.63 2.72 -6.73
N ALA A 239 7.29 3.53 -7.76
CA ALA A 239 8.13 4.58 -8.30
C ALA A 239 7.31 5.80 -8.73
N THR A 240 7.97 6.94 -8.91
CA THR A 240 7.39 8.13 -9.55
C THR A 240 7.85 8.22 -11.01
N VAL A 241 7.08 8.92 -11.85
CA VAL A 241 7.49 9.21 -13.23
C VAL A 241 8.87 9.89 -13.27
N GLN A 242 9.09 10.83 -12.35
CA GLN A 242 10.38 11.50 -12.21
C GLN A 242 11.54 10.53 -11.98
N SER A 243 11.40 9.60 -11.03
CA SER A 243 12.47 8.64 -10.70
C SER A 243 12.75 7.64 -11.83
N ILE A 244 11.78 7.41 -12.72
CA ILE A 244 11.95 6.57 -13.90
C ILE A 244 12.71 7.33 -14.99
N LEU A 245 12.43 8.62 -15.19
CA LEU A 245 13.03 9.41 -16.26
C LEU A 245 14.43 9.94 -15.92
N GLU A 246 14.79 10.07 -14.65
CA GLU A 246 16.05 10.68 -14.23
C GLU A 246 17.15 9.65 -13.94
N GLY A 247 18.33 9.87 -14.54
CA GLY A 247 19.53 9.05 -14.31
C GLY A 247 19.40 7.61 -14.81
N ASP A 248 20.14 6.68 -14.19
CA ASP A 248 20.27 5.27 -14.56
C ASP A 248 19.73 4.30 -13.49
N LEU A 249 18.97 4.84 -12.52
CA LEU A 249 18.55 4.06 -11.37
C LEU A 249 17.55 2.96 -11.73
N ILE A 250 16.72 3.19 -12.75
CA ILE A 250 15.74 2.20 -13.19
C ILE A 250 16.40 1.04 -13.94
N GLU A 251 17.49 1.29 -14.67
CA GLU A 251 18.31 0.26 -15.29
C GLU A 251 18.99 -0.62 -14.22
N LYS A 252 19.56 0.00 -13.18
CA LYS A 252 20.13 -0.73 -12.03
C LYS A 252 19.08 -1.58 -11.32
N ALA A 253 17.86 -1.05 -11.17
CA ALA A 253 16.75 -1.82 -10.61
C ALA A 253 16.39 -3.03 -11.49
N ALA A 254 16.34 -2.85 -12.81
CA ALA A 254 16.08 -3.94 -13.76
C ALA A 254 17.16 -5.04 -13.71
N GLU A 255 18.44 -4.64 -13.63
CA GLU A 255 19.59 -5.55 -13.46
C GLU A 255 19.53 -6.32 -12.14
N ALA A 256 19.10 -5.66 -11.06
CA ALA A 256 18.89 -6.25 -9.74
C ALA A 256 17.66 -7.18 -9.66
N GLY A 257 16.80 -7.18 -10.69
CA GLY A 257 15.66 -8.08 -10.81
C GLY A 257 14.28 -7.42 -10.70
N MET A 258 14.16 -6.10 -10.83
CA MET A 258 12.84 -5.45 -10.93
C MET A 258 12.12 -5.92 -12.21
N ARG A 259 10.88 -6.41 -12.06
CA ARG A 259 10.05 -6.90 -13.18
C ARG A 259 8.66 -6.28 -13.21
N SER A 260 8.29 -5.57 -12.19
CA SER A 260 7.04 -4.81 -12.16
C SER A 260 7.19 -3.55 -11.31
N VAL A 261 6.49 -2.49 -11.67
CA VAL A 261 6.50 -1.22 -10.95
C VAL A 261 5.10 -0.63 -10.86
N PHE A 262 4.75 -0.16 -9.65
CA PHE A 262 3.55 0.64 -9.41
C PHE A 262 3.90 2.12 -9.60
N ILE A 263 3.15 2.82 -10.44
CA ILE A 263 3.42 4.23 -10.77
C ILE A 263 2.19 5.07 -10.50
N GLY A 264 2.33 6.08 -9.65
CA GLY A 264 1.32 7.12 -9.45
C GLY A 264 1.36 8.15 -10.58
N PHE A 265 0.63 7.89 -11.67
CA PHE A 265 0.39 8.90 -12.72
C PHE A 265 -0.58 9.97 -12.24
N GLU A 266 -1.62 9.56 -11.56
CA GLU A 266 -2.76 10.28 -10.98
C GLU A 266 -3.64 10.95 -12.04
N THR A 267 -3.09 11.92 -12.78
CA THR A 267 -3.83 12.70 -13.80
C THR A 267 -2.88 13.22 -14.88
N PHE A 268 -3.45 13.53 -16.03
CA PHE A 268 -2.74 14.19 -17.15
C PHE A 268 -2.92 15.72 -17.15
N SER A 269 -3.83 16.28 -16.31
CA SER A 269 -4.05 17.72 -16.21
C SER A 269 -2.94 18.39 -15.40
N PRO A 270 -2.17 19.33 -16.00
CA PRO A 270 -1.20 20.14 -15.28
C PRO A 270 -1.83 20.97 -14.15
N GLU A 271 -3.07 21.40 -14.32
CA GLU A 271 -3.84 22.16 -13.33
C GLU A 271 -4.11 21.29 -12.10
N ASN A 272 -4.56 20.06 -12.29
CA ASN A 272 -4.80 19.11 -11.22
C ASN A 272 -3.50 18.71 -10.50
N LEU A 273 -2.39 18.52 -11.24
CA LEU A 273 -1.08 18.24 -10.64
C LEU A 273 -0.60 19.40 -9.76
N LYS A 274 -0.77 20.65 -10.22
CA LYS A 274 -0.45 21.85 -9.42
C LYS A 274 -1.35 21.98 -8.19
N ALA A 275 -2.67 21.84 -8.39
CA ALA A 275 -3.66 21.94 -7.32
C ALA A 275 -3.52 20.87 -6.22
N SER A 276 -2.90 19.71 -6.56
CA SER A 276 -2.63 18.60 -5.65
C SER A 276 -1.20 18.57 -5.13
N ASN A 277 -0.37 19.59 -5.46
CA ASN A 277 1.06 19.63 -5.15
C ASN A 277 1.85 18.38 -5.59
N LYS A 278 1.42 17.75 -6.71
CA LYS A 278 2.10 16.60 -7.35
C LYS A 278 3.19 17.09 -8.31
N CYS A 279 4.07 17.97 -7.84
CA CYS A 279 5.05 18.70 -8.65
C CYS A 279 6.05 17.78 -9.39
N GLN A 280 6.36 16.61 -8.86
CA GLN A 280 7.25 15.64 -9.47
C GLN A 280 6.74 15.06 -10.80
N ASN A 281 5.43 15.20 -11.09
CA ASN A 281 4.82 14.76 -12.34
C ASN A 281 4.63 15.92 -13.35
N LEU A 282 4.81 17.19 -12.92
CA LEU A 282 4.66 18.34 -13.81
C LEU A 282 5.68 18.30 -14.94
N GLN A 283 5.22 18.60 -16.17
CA GLN A 283 6.05 18.66 -17.37
C GLN A 283 6.85 17.37 -17.64
N ARG A 284 6.37 16.21 -17.19
CA ARG A 284 7.00 14.92 -17.45
C ARG A 284 6.29 14.22 -18.60
N ASP A 285 7.07 13.63 -19.48
CA ASP A 285 6.57 12.76 -20.54
C ASP A 285 6.26 11.36 -19.99
N TYR A 286 4.98 11.09 -19.75
CA TYR A 286 4.54 9.81 -19.23
C TYR A 286 4.77 8.67 -20.23
N SER A 287 4.60 8.95 -21.53
CA SER A 287 4.82 7.94 -22.57
C SER A 287 6.30 7.56 -22.68
N ALA A 288 7.21 8.54 -22.55
CA ALA A 288 8.65 8.25 -22.50
C ALA A 288 9.03 7.39 -21.29
N ALA A 289 8.42 7.64 -20.10
CA ALA A 289 8.63 6.79 -18.92
C ALA A 289 8.15 5.35 -19.16
N VAL A 290 6.99 5.19 -19.79
CA VAL A 290 6.44 3.87 -20.14
C VAL A 290 7.32 3.14 -21.14
N GLN A 291 7.75 3.81 -22.21
CA GLN A 291 8.65 3.22 -23.22
C GLN A 291 9.98 2.76 -22.61
N ARG A 292 10.55 3.56 -21.68
CA ARG A 292 11.77 3.19 -20.96
C ARG A 292 11.58 1.90 -20.15
N LEU A 293 10.48 1.78 -19.43
CA LEU A 293 10.17 0.57 -18.66
C LEU A 293 9.96 -0.65 -19.57
N HIS A 294 9.23 -0.49 -20.67
CA HIS A 294 9.04 -1.57 -21.64
C HIS A 294 10.35 -2.05 -22.26
N SER A 295 11.28 -1.12 -22.58
CA SER A 295 12.60 -1.48 -23.10
C SER A 295 13.45 -2.29 -22.10
N LEU A 296 13.16 -2.15 -20.80
CA LEU A 296 13.80 -2.90 -19.71
C LEU A 296 13.02 -4.19 -19.33
N GLY A 297 11.91 -4.48 -20.00
CA GLY A 297 11.05 -5.63 -19.67
C GLY A 297 10.33 -5.52 -18.33
N ILE A 298 10.04 -4.29 -17.86
CA ILE A 298 9.36 -4.04 -16.60
C ILE A 298 7.86 -3.83 -16.86
N MET A 299 7.00 -4.64 -16.25
CA MET A 299 5.55 -4.49 -16.29
C MET A 299 5.11 -3.27 -15.48
N ILE A 300 4.04 -2.63 -15.94
CA ILE A 300 3.54 -1.38 -15.36
C ILE A 300 2.17 -1.57 -14.73
N ASN A 301 2.07 -1.21 -13.45
CA ASN A 301 0.79 -1.01 -12.76
C ASN A 301 0.59 0.51 -12.60
N GLY A 302 -0.24 1.10 -13.47
CA GLY A 302 -0.54 2.53 -13.45
C GLY A 302 -1.65 2.86 -12.45
N SER A 303 -1.44 3.86 -11.60
CA SER A 303 -2.44 4.39 -10.68
C SER A 303 -2.95 5.75 -11.16
N PHE A 304 -4.28 5.89 -11.19
CA PHE A 304 -4.97 7.10 -11.64
C PHE A 304 -6.05 7.50 -10.64
N VAL A 305 -6.25 8.81 -10.50
CA VAL A 305 -7.22 9.41 -9.57
C VAL A 305 -8.22 10.23 -10.35
N PHE A 306 -9.51 9.99 -10.12
CA PHE A 306 -10.62 10.74 -10.68
C PHE A 306 -11.31 11.60 -9.62
N GLY A 307 -11.96 12.68 -10.05
CA GLY A 307 -12.67 13.60 -9.19
C GLY A 307 -11.82 14.78 -8.70
N LEU A 308 -10.68 15.01 -9.35
CA LEU A 308 -9.89 16.22 -9.12
C LEU A 308 -10.64 17.47 -9.61
N ASP A 309 -10.30 18.64 -9.06
CA ASP A 309 -11.07 19.88 -9.22
C ASP A 309 -11.23 20.36 -10.68
N HIS A 310 -10.32 19.95 -11.58
CA HIS A 310 -10.34 20.30 -13.02
C HIS A 310 -10.68 19.11 -13.93
N ASP A 311 -11.26 18.04 -13.37
CA ASP A 311 -11.73 16.92 -14.18
C ASP A 311 -13.06 17.26 -14.86
N ASP A 312 -13.19 16.83 -16.11
CA ASP A 312 -14.42 16.85 -16.91
C ASP A 312 -14.94 15.43 -17.18
N THR A 313 -16.07 15.31 -17.84
CA THR A 313 -16.71 14.02 -18.16
C THR A 313 -15.89 13.16 -19.11
N ASP A 314 -14.96 13.71 -19.85
CA ASP A 314 -14.09 12.98 -20.77
C ASP A 314 -12.83 12.40 -20.11
N VAL A 315 -12.53 12.77 -18.84
CA VAL A 315 -11.32 12.34 -18.12
C VAL A 315 -11.22 10.82 -18.06
N PHE A 316 -12.33 10.13 -17.87
CA PHE A 316 -12.37 8.67 -17.77
C PHE A 316 -11.92 8.00 -19.07
N ARG A 317 -12.48 8.43 -20.20
CA ARG A 317 -12.16 7.90 -21.53
C ARG A 317 -10.71 8.21 -21.90
N ARG A 318 -10.29 9.46 -21.75
CA ARG A 318 -8.90 9.85 -22.04
C ARG A 318 -7.89 9.03 -21.24
N THR A 319 -8.18 8.77 -19.96
CA THR A 319 -7.29 7.99 -19.09
C THR A 319 -7.23 6.53 -19.50
N VAL A 320 -8.38 5.90 -19.80
CA VAL A 320 -8.44 4.50 -20.24
C VAL A 320 -7.75 4.34 -21.58
N ASP A 321 -8.08 5.21 -22.57
CA ASP A 321 -7.48 5.13 -23.91
C ASP A 321 -5.96 5.29 -23.85
N TRP A 322 -5.46 6.29 -23.11
CA TRP A 322 -4.03 6.47 -22.92
C TRP A 322 -3.36 5.23 -22.31
N GLY A 323 -3.96 4.65 -21.27
CA GLY A 323 -3.42 3.46 -20.63
C GLY A 323 -3.35 2.25 -21.56
N VAL A 324 -4.38 2.07 -22.40
CA VAL A 324 -4.45 1.00 -23.41
C VAL A 324 -3.43 1.23 -24.52
N ASP A 325 -3.36 2.45 -25.06
CA ASP A 325 -2.47 2.80 -26.18
C ASP A 325 -0.98 2.79 -25.79
N ASN A 326 -0.67 2.98 -24.50
CA ASN A 326 0.68 2.84 -23.95
C ASN A 326 0.95 1.45 -23.35
N ALA A 327 0.14 0.44 -23.63
CA ALA A 327 0.31 -0.94 -23.15
C ALA A 327 0.56 -1.04 -21.63
N ILE A 328 -0.17 -0.24 -20.83
CA ILE A 328 -0.13 -0.36 -19.37
C ILE A 328 -0.66 -1.75 -18.99
N THR A 329 0.16 -2.54 -18.30
CA THR A 329 -0.16 -3.94 -18.00
C THR A 329 -1.37 -4.05 -17.07
N THR A 330 -1.43 -3.23 -16.03
CA THR A 330 -2.60 -3.12 -15.14
C THR A 330 -2.83 -1.67 -14.77
N ALA A 331 -4.10 -1.29 -14.61
CA ALA A 331 -4.50 0.02 -14.13
C ALA A 331 -5.31 -0.10 -12.83
N THR A 332 -5.01 0.77 -11.88
CA THR A 332 -5.79 0.95 -10.67
C THR A 332 -6.37 2.35 -10.68
N TYR A 333 -7.70 2.43 -10.64
CA TYR A 333 -8.42 3.69 -10.60
C TYR A 333 -8.91 3.96 -9.18
N HIS A 334 -8.87 5.22 -8.77
CA HIS A 334 -9.32 5.69 -7.47
C HIS A 334 -10.22 6.90 -7.64
N ILE A 335 -11.29 6.97 -6.86
CA ILE A 335 -11.97 8.23 -6.60
C ILE A 335 -11.14 8.97 -5.56
N LEU A 336 -10.82 10.25 -5.80
CA LEU A 336 -10.11 11.08 -4.84
C LEU A 336 -10.82 10.99 -3.48
N THR A 337 -10.08 10.57 -2.47
CA THR A 337 -10.60 10.44 -1.12
C THR A 337 -9.79 11.33 -0.20
N PRO A 338 -10.38 12.40 0.33
CA PRO A 338 -9.69 13.30 1.23
C PRO A 338 -9.54 12.63 2.61
N TYR A 339 -8.41 11.98 2.84
CA TYR A 339 -8.16 11.31 4.12
C TYR A 339 -7.98 12.31 5.26
N PRO A 340 -8.54 12.04 6.46
CA PRO A 340 -8.35 12.88 7.65
C PRO A 340 -6.88 13.19 7.91
N GLY A 341 -6.58 14.41 8.35
CA GLY A 341 -5.24 14.89 8.63
C GLY A 341 -4.48 15.44 7.41
N THR A 342 -4.87 15.07 6.18
CA THR A 342 -4.23 15.56 4.94
C THR A 342 -4.58 17.03 4.67
N ARG A 343 -3.71 17.72 3.91
CA ARG A 343 -4.00 19.09 3.47
C ARG A 343 -5.26 19.16 2.59
N GLN A 344 -5.46 18.14 1.76
CA GLN A 344 -6.65 17.99 0.93
C GLN A 344 -7.93 17.93 1.78
N PHE A 345 -7.94 17.13 2.85
CA PHE A 345 -9.08 17.03 3.77
C PHE A 345 -9.36 18.38 4.43
N LYS A 346 -8.35 19.00 5.05
CA LYS A 346 -8.47 20.30 5.73
C LYS A 346 -9.02 21.38 4.81
N ARG A 347 -8.55 21.42 3.54
CA ARG A 347 -9.04 22.34 2.53
C ARG A 347 -10.52 22.09 2.22
N MET A 348 -10.89 20.85 1.90
CA MET A 348 -12.28 20.50 1.55
C MET A 348 -13.25 20.68 2.72
N GLU A 349 -12.81 20.41 3.93
CA GLU A 349 -13.58 20.66 5.15
C GLU A 349 -13.83 22.15 5.34
N THR A 350 -12.81 23.00 5.20
CA THR A 350 -12.94 24.47 5.27
C THR A 350 -13.85 25.02 4.17
N GLU A 351 -13.83 24.42 2.99
CA GLU A 351 -14.70 24.76 1.84
C GLU A 351 -16.15 24.21 2.01
N GLY A 352 -16.44 23.42 3.05
CA GLY A 352 -17.75 22.80 3.27
C GLY A 352 -18.08 21.69 2.26
N ARG A 353 -17.09 21.06 1.65
CA ARG A 353 -17.23 20.07 0.58
C ARG A 353 -17.25 18.61 1.07
N ILE A 354 -17.00 18.33 2.34
CA ILE A 354 -17.08 16.97 2.89
C ILE A 354 -18.55 16.58 3.03
N LEU A 355 -18.97 15.51 2.37
CA LEU A 355 -20.36 15.03 2.35
C LEU A 355 -20.67 14.09 3.52
N THR A 356 -19.66 13.42 4.06
CA THR A 356 -19.85 12.45 5.14
C THR A 356 -18.55 12.23 5.92
N TYR A 357 -18.69 12.02 7.23
CA TYR A 357 -17.61 11.59 8.12
C TYR A 357 -17.75 10.10 8.50
N ASP A 358 -18.46 9.33 7.69
CA ASP A 358 -18.51 7.88 7.80
C ASP A 358 -17.21 7.28 7.23
N TRP A 359 -16.26 6.97 8.11
CA TRP A 359 -14.93 6.49 7.74
C TRP A 359 -14.97 5.18 6.94
N SER A 360 -16.01 4.37 7.06
CA SER A 360 -16.17 3.14 6.27
C SER A 360 -16.30 3.40 4.76
N LYS A 361 -16.68 4.63 4.37
CA LYS A 361 -16.86 5.06 2.98
C LYS A 361 -15.60 5.65 2.35
N TYR A 362 -14.50 5.82 3.12
CA TYR A 362 -13.25 6.38 2.63
C TYR A 362 -12.37 5.34 1.93
N ASP A 363 -12.98 4.55 1.05
CA ASP A 363 -12.45 3.35 0.40
C ASP A 363 -11.86 3.58 -1.00
N THR A 364 -11.73 4.83 -1.42
CA THR A 364 -11.30 5.25 -2.77
C THR A 364 -12.24 4.84 -3.93
N ARG A 365 -13.45 4.39 -3.60
CA ARG A 365 -14.48 3.95 -4.55
C ARG A 365 -15.83 4.65 -4.35
N THR A 366 -15.99 5.24 -3.18
CA THR A 366 -17.18 5.98 -2.77
C THR A 366 -16.90 7.48 -2.84
N VAL A 367 -17.85 8.24 -3.37
CA VAL A 367 -17.77 9.70 -3.40
C VAL A 367 -18.14 10.24 -2.02
N VAL A 368 -17.17 10.81 -1.30
CA VAL A 368 -17.34 11.32 0.07
C VAL A 368 -17.22 12.85 0.17
N TYR A 369 -17.09 13.53 -0.96
CA TYR A 369 -16.96 14.99 -1.03
C TYR A 369 -17.63 15.54 -2.28
N GLN A 370 -17.94 16.83 -2.27
CA GLN A 370 -18.47 17.54 -3.42
C GLN A 370 -17.34 17.90 -4.39
N THR A 371 -17.42 17.39 -5.62
CA THR A 371 -16.52 17.71 -6.73
C THR A 371 -16.83 19.08 -7.31
N ARG A 372 -15.93 19.67 -8.13
CA ARG A 372 -16.16 20.95 -8.81
C ARG A 372 -16.61 20.76 -10.26
N GLY A 373 -15.98 19.85 -10.99
CA GLY A 373 -16.22 19.66 -12.44
C GLY A 373 -17.22 18.57 -12.78
N LEU A 374 -17.55 17.67 -11.82
CA LEU A 374 -18.41 16.51 -12.04
C LEU A 374 -19.50 16.45 -10.97
N THR A 375 -20.64 15.82 -11.26
CA THR A 375 -21.55 15.41 -10.19
C THR A 375 -21.05 14.13 -9.52
N ALA A 376 -21.55 13.81 -8.31
CA ALA A 376 -21.18 12.57 -7.62
C ALA A 376 -21.56 11.32 -8.45
N GLU A 377 -22.70 11.36 -9.13
CA GLU A 377 -23.18 10.31 -10.01
C GLU A 377 -22.25 10.15 -11.23
N GLN A 378 -21.92 11.26 -11.91
CA GLN A 378 -20.99 11.23 -13.05
C GLN A 378 -19.62 10.67 -12.67
N LEU A 379 -19.09 11.08 -11.51
CA LEU A 379 -17.82 10.57 -11.01
C LEU A 379 -17.90 9.05 -10.73
N LYS A 380 -18.97 8.59 -10.08
CA LYS A 380 -19.14 7.17 -9.75
C LYS A 380 -19.34 6.31 -10.99
N GLU A 381 -20.21 6.74 -11.91
CA GLU A 381 -20.48 6.03 -13.17
C GLU A 381 -19.24 5.98 -14.06
N GLY A 382 -18.52 7.11 -14.18
CA GLY A 382 -17.29 7.20 -14.94
C GLY A 382 -16.17 6.33 -14.38
N TYR A 383 -16.02 6.30 -13.04
CA TYR A 383 -15.09 5.40 -12.36
C TYR A 383 -15.43 3.92 -12.64
N ASP A 384 -16.69 3.53 -12.50
CA ASP A 384 -17.12 2.16 -12.74
C ASP A 384 -16.97 1.77 -14.22
N TRP A 385 -17.22 2.72 -15.13
CA TRP A 385 -16.98 2.53 -16.55
C TRP A 385 -15.49 2.33 -16.84
N ALA A 386 -14.61 3.15 -16.30
CA ALA A 386 -13.16 3.05 -16.50
C ALA A 386 -12.62 1.69 -16.04
N CYS A 387 -13.04 1.23 -14.83
CA CYS A 387 -12.67 -0.08 -14.31
C CYS A 387 -13.09 -1.23 -15.23
N ARG A 388 -14.32 -1.19 -15.78
CA ARG A 388 -14.82 -2.23 -16.69
C ARG A 388 -14.19 -2.14 -18.07
N SER A 389 -14.06 -0.92 -18.60
CA SER A 389 -13.58 -0.68 -19.96
C SER A 389 -12.12 -1.08 -20.13
N PHE A 390 -11.23 -0.69 -19.21
CA PHE A 390 -9.82 -1.04 -19.29
C PHE A 390 -9.62 -2.56 -19.37
N TYR A 391 -10.36 -3.33 -18.57
CA TYR A 391 -10.28 -4.80 -18.54
C TYR A 391 -11.27 -5.49 -19.49
N SER A 392 -11.83 -4.80 -20.49
CA SER A 392 -12.57 -5.43 -21.59
C SER A 392 -11.62 -6.23 -22.50
N TRP A 393 -12.09 -7.34 -23.08
CA TRP A 393 -11.24 -8.15 -23.98
C TRP A 393 -10.73 -7.36 -25.19
N SER A 394 -11.54 -6.45 -25.74
CA SER A 394 -11.13 -5.57 -26.83
C SER A 394 -9.94 -4.68 -26.44
N ASN A 395 -9.98 -4.07 -25.25
CA ASN A 395 -8.92 -3.21 -24.78
C ASN A 395 -7.67 -4.00 -24.35
N ILE A 396 -7.83 -5.18 -23.72
CA ILE A 396 -6.69 -6.06 -23.41
C ILE A 396 -5.96 -6.46 -24.70
N LEU A 397 -6.67 -6.89 -25.74
CA LEU A 397 -6.04 -7.26 -27.00
C LEU A 397 -5.41 -6.06 -27.72
N ARG A 398 -6.07 -4.89 -27.69
CA ARG A 398 -5.50 -3.64 -28.21
C ARG A 398 -4.19 -3.27 -27.47
N ALA A 399 -4.18 -3.30 -26.15
CA ALA A 399 -2.99 -3.03 -25.35
C ALA A 399 -1.85 -4.01 -25.69
N CYS A 400 -2.12 -5.31 -25.74
CA CYS A 400 -1.12 -6.32 -26.13
C CYS A 400 -0.55 -6.10 -27.54
N SER A 401 -1.31 -5.50 -28.48
CA SER A 401 -0.82 -5.23 -29.83
C SER A 401 0.28 -4.14 -29.86
N HIS A 402 0.34 -3.28 -28.86
CA HIS A 402 1.36 -2.24 -28.71
C HIS A 402 2.67 -2.75 -28.07
N ASP A 403 2.67 -3.95 -27.47
CA ASP A 403 3.88 -4.57 -26.97
C ASP A 403 4.83 -4.93 -28.14
N THR A 404 6.13 -4.69 -27.96
CA THR A 404 7.11 -4.79 -29.03
C THR A 404 7.54 -6.22 -29.34
N THR A 405 7.53 -7.11 -28.34
CA THR A 405 7.94 -8.51 -28.52
C THR A 405 6.80 -9.48 -28.27
N LEU A 406 6.90 -10.67 -28.90
CA LEU A 406 5.90 -11.75 -28.69
C LEU A 406 5.85 -12.17 -27.21
N THR A 407 6.98 -12.21 -26.53
CA THR A 407 7.07 -12.55 -25.11
C THR A 407 6.32 -11.54 -24.26
N GLN A 408 6.50 -10.24 -24.50
CA GLN A 408 5.75 -9.18 -23.79
C GLN A 408 4.25 -9.32 -24.04
N ARG A 409 3.80 -9.53 -25.28
CA ARG A 409 2.38 -9.73 -25.62
C ARG A 409 1.76 -10.91 -24.87
N ILE A 410 2.44 -12.05 -24.84
CA ILE A 410 1.98 -13.24 -24.13
C ILE A 410 1.92 -12.97 -22.62
N THR A 411 2.98 -12.40 -22.05
CA THR A 411 3.03 -12.06 -20.61
C THR A 411 1.95 -11.07 -20.23
N HIS A 412 1.74 -10.02 -21.03
CA HIS A 412 0.69 -9.03 -20.82
C HIS A 412 -0.70 -9.69 -20.88
N LEU A 413 -0.98 -10.48 -21.91
CA LEU A 413 -2.25 -11.19 -22.05
C LEU A 413 -2.52 -12.13 -20.88
N MET A 414 -1.52 -12.91 -20.46
CA MET A 414 -1.65 -13.83 -19.33
C MET A 414 -1.82 -13.10 -18.00
N TYR A 415 -1.11 -12.02 -17.77
CA TYR A 415 -1.21 -11.27 -16.54
C TYR A 415 -2.52 -10.48 -16.46
N THR A 416 -2.88 -9.73 -17.49
CA THR A 416 -4.08 -8.89 -17.50
C THR A 416 -5.34 -9.72 -17.74
N GLY A 417 -5.35 -10.56 -18.75
CA GLY A 417 -6.49 -11.41 -19.12
C GLY A 417 -6.66 -12.63 -18.23
N GLY A 418 -5.56 -13.34 -17.95
CA GLY A 418 -5.61 -14.58 -17.15
C GLY A 418 -5.65 -14.32 -15.64
N TRP A 419 -4.85 -13.38 -15.16
CA TRP A 419 -4.75 -13.11 -13.72
C TRP A 419 -5.71 -11.99 -13.27
N LYS A 420 -5.53 -10.76 -13.75
CA LYS A 420 -6.23 -9.59 -13.22
C LYS A 420 -7.73 -9.60 -13.51
N LYS A 421 -8.12 -9.99 -14.70
CA LYS A 421 -9.54 -10.08 -15.09
C LYS A 421 -10.31 -11.13 -14.28
N PHE A 422 -9.67 -12.23 -13.91
CA PHE A 422 -10.24 -13.32 -13.11
C PHE A 422 -9.83 -13.30 -11.65
N GLU A 423 -9.41 -12.14 -11.12
CA GLU A 423 -8.95 -11.96 -9.74
C GLU A 423 -9.91 -12.58 -8.71
N GLN A 424 -11.21 -12.52 -8.94
CA GLN A 424 -12.23 -13.10 -8.05
C GLN A 424 -12.17 -14.63 -8.00
N VAL A 425 -11.93 -15.28 -9.13
CA VAL A 425 -11.79 -16.75 -9.22
C VAL A 425 -10.52 -17.20 -8.49
N TRP A 426 -9.42 -16.47 -8.69
CA TRP A 426 -8.17 -16.74 -7.97
C TRP A 426 -8.32 -16.54 -6.47
N GLY A 427 -9.09 -15.53 -6.04
CA GLY A 427 -9.43 -15.33 -4.63
C GLY A 427 -10.12 -16.53 -4.00
N ALA A 428 -10.99 -17.23 -4.72
CA ALA A 428 -11.63 -18.46 -4.26
C ALA A 428 -10.64 -19.62 -4.18
N LEU A 429 -9.79 -19.82 -5.20
CA LEU A 429 -8.77 -20.87 -5.23
C LEU A 429 -7.75 -20.74 -4.08
N VAL A 430 -7.34 -19.51 -3.78
CA VAL A 430 -6.43 -19.21 -2.67
C VAL A 430 -7.00 -19.63 -1.32
N ARG A 431 -8.30 -19.37 -1.10
CA ARG A 431 -8.97 -19.74 0.16
C ARG A 431 -9.05 -21.25 0.39
N VAL A 432 -9.09 -22.03 -0.68
CA VAL A 432 -9.14 -23.51 -0.63
C VAL A 432 -7.75 -24.13 -0.48
N GLY A 433 -6.69 -23.34 -0.27
CA GLY A 433 -5.32 -23.86 -0.07
C GLY A 433 -4.51 -24.07 -1.36
N GLY A 434 -4.99 -23.57 -2.50
CA GLY A 434 -4.31 -23.69 -3.80
C GLY A 434 -3.11 -22.76 -4.00
N LEU A 435 -2.78 -21.92 -3.02
CA LEU A 435 -1.74 -20.90 -3.12
C LEU A 435 -0.35 -21.48 -3.39
N ASN A 436 0.02 -22.55 -2.69
CA ASN A 436 1.33 -23.19 -2.87
C ASN A 436 1.55 -23.74 -4.28
N LYS A 437 0.46 -23.97 -5.04
CA LYS A 437 0.52 -24.41 -6.45
C LYS A 437 0.53 -23.24 -7.43
N ALA A 438 -0.03 -22.09 -7.05
CA ALA A 438 -0.11 -20.90 -7.91
C ALA A 438 1.14 -20.02 -7.82
N LEU A 439 1.83 -19.97 -6.68
CA LEU A 439 3.05 -19.19 -6.51
C LEU A 439 4.16 -19.51 -7.51
N PRO A 440 4.53 -20.79 -7.77
CA PRO A 440 5.55 -21.11 -8.77
C PRO A 440 5.20 -20.65 -10.17
N LEU A 441 3.90 -20.71 -10.54
CA LEU A 441 3.42 -20.24 -11.85
C LEU A 441 3.56 -18.71 -11.97
N LEU A 442 3.25 -17.96 -10.90
CA LEU A 442 3.43 -16.51 -10.88
C LEU A 442 4.90 -16.12 -10.92
N GLU A 443 5.76 -16.80 -10.17
CA GLU A 443 7.22 -16.60 -10.23
C GLU A 443 7.76 -16.86 -11.63
N GLN A 444 7.24 -17.89 -12.31
CA GLN A 444 7.61 -18.22 -13.68
C GLN A 444 7.15 -17.14 -14.66
N LEU A 445 5.91 -16.63 -14.55
CA LEU A 445 5.41 -15.54 -15.38
C LEU A 445 6.24 -14.26 -15.21
N LEU A 446 6.59 -13.91 -13.97
CA LEU A 446 7.42 -12.73 -13.67
C LEU A 446 8.89 -12.91 -14.11
N SER A 447 9.41 -14.14 -14.14
CA SER A 447 10.80 -14.40 -14.53
C SER A 447 11.05 -14.43 -16.05
N HIS A 448 10.00 -14.60 -16.87
CA HIS A 448 10.11 -14.71 -18.34
C HIS A 448 9.99 -13.36 -19.06
N THR A 449 10.00 -12.23 -18.36
CA THR A 449 9.94 -10.87 -18.94
C THR A 449 11.31 -10.37 -19.47
N LYS A 450 12.16 -11.26 -19.96
CA LYS A 450 13.38 -10.88 -20.71
C LYS A 450 13.15 -10.95 -22.20
#